data_fd8c8721cc0a0d75969493884bfe9efb
#
_entry.id   fd8c8721cc0a0d75969493884bfe9efb
#
_cell.length_a   1.000
_cell.length_b   1.000
_cell.length_c   1.000
_cell.angle_alpha   90.00
_cell.angle_beta   90.00
_cell.angle_gamma   90.00
#
_symmetry.space_group_name_H-M   'P 1'
#
loop_
_entity.id
_entity.type
_entity.pdbx_description
1 polymer ?
#
loop_
_entity_poly.entity_id
_entity_poly.type
_entity_poly.pdbx_seq_one_letter_code
_entity_poly.pdbx_strand_id
1 'polypeptide(L)'
;MCKKLLVSALGLILVFSVSAQERKKFIDRQMTDRFREHTGTVLDSRFLEQDMYEVALDRELVASYDTVCTYRVSHNQVTDQMKSGRCWLFSTLNILREEMIREYDMGHFEFSQTHGMFWDILEKSNRFLENVIDYRKKPIDARINAWLFRKPIGDGGHFANAAHIIEKYGVVPQEIMPERFSSLDNKWLMNLVRTSLRRYGLKLRDADAKDLQSIKETALSDIYSILVHNLGHPPTEFEWSLKDKEGNVISTKTYTPQSFRQEFIKHDLENDYVIFMNDPTKPYYRMYRVENSRNCYEYADWTFLNVPMDDILTMGVESLKNNSMFYFSADTDASMLMMGGIYDVALYDLGKRYGVSLDMTKEEMIRSLEIKSAHAIAMTGVELDADGKPVKWLVENSFGKVRGWDGYVVMQNEWLKTYLFRFTVERRFVPEKLLPLLERKPRVLKTWNPTY
;
A
#
# COMPACT_ATOMS: atom_id res chain seq x y z
N MET A 1 61.96 71.36 17.10
CA MET A 1 62.61 70.06 16.87
C MET A 1 61.82 68.99 17.61
N CYS A 2 61.02 68.30 16.91
CA CYS A 2 60.14 67.25 17.47
C CYS A 2 60.40 65.93 16.71
N LYS A 3 61.02 64.98 17.39
CA LYS A 3 61.25 63.64 16.83
C LYS A 3 60.00 62.80 16.93
N LYS A 4 59.46 62.33 15.79
CA LYS A 4 58.38 61.31 15.73
C LYS A 4 58.98 59.92 15.86
N LEU A 5 58.56 59.18 16.87
CA LEU A 5 58.77 57.73 16.97
C LEU A 5 57.75 56.99 16.10
N LEU A 6 58.27 56.21 15.19
CA LEU A 6 57.49 55.22 14.49
C LEU A 6 57.49 53.90 15.32
N VAL A 7 56.31 53.46 15.76
CA VAL A 7 56.13 52.13 16.33
C VAL A 7 55.58 51.25 15.21
N SER A 8 56.37 50.29 14.73
CA SER A 8 55.93 49.27 13.79
C SER A 8 55.27 48.10 14.56
N ALA A 9 53.98 47.98 14.43
CA ALA A 9 53.26 46.81 14.91
C ALA A 9 53.35 45.68 13.85
N LEU A 10 54.18 44.66 14.13
CA LEU A 10 54.13 43.38 13.37
C LEU A 10 52.91 42.56 13.85
N GLY A 11 51.88 42.59 13.09
CA GLY A 11 50.73 41.67 13.28
C GLY A 11 51.14 40.29 12.83
N LEU A 12 51.24 39.32 13.76
CA LEU A 12 51.35 37.89 13.46
C LEU A 12 49.99 37.43 12.99
N ILE A 13 49.83 37.23 11.68
CA ILE A 13 48.65 36.51 11.12
C ILE A 13 48.92 35.02 11.32
N LEU A 14 48.32 34.45 12.36
CA LEU A 14 48.20 32.98 12.50
C LEU A 14 47.21 32.46 11.44
N VAL A 15 47.74 32.01 10.33
CA VAL A 15 46.95 31.26 9.33
C VAL A 15 46.73 29.86 9.92
N PHE A 16 45.57 29.66 10.51
CA PHE A 16 45.10 28.30 10.77
C PHE A 16 44.77 27.65 9.41
N SER A 17 45.75 26.94 8.86
CA SER A 17 45.48 25.99 7.76
C SER A 17 44.63 24.85 8.31
N VAL A 18 43.29 24.94 8.16
CA VAL A 18 42.45 23.78 8.29
C VAL A 18 42.81 22.86 7.10
N SER A 19 43.72 21.94 7.34
CA SER A 19 44.00 20.86 6.41
C SER A 19 42.72 20.09 6.25
N ALA A 20 42.04 20.25 5.12
CA ALA A 20 40.92 19.39 4.73
C ALA A 20 41.45 17.96 4.73
N GLN A 21 41.01 17.15 5.69
CA GLN A 21 41.44 15.77 5.80
C GLN A 21 40.99 15.05 4.52
N GLU A 22 41.96 14.62 3.71
CA GLU A 22 41.68 13.99 2.42
C GLU A 22 40.78 12.78 2.63
N ARG A 23 39.62 12.74 1.95
CA ARG A 23 38.62 11.69 2.08
C ARG A 23 39.20 10.35 1.59
N LYS A 24 39.49 9.44 2.50
CA LYS A 24 39.90 8.07 2.15
C LYS A 24 38.71 7.28 1.57
N LYS A 25 38.93 6.64 0.43
CA LYS A 25 37.92 5.84 -0.29
C LYS A 25 37.88 4.37 0.15
N PHE A 26 38.82 3.93 0.98
CA PHE A 26 38.96 2.57 1.46
C PHE A 26 39.15 2.55 2.97
N ILE A 27 38.81 1.43 3.59
CA ILE A 27 39.02 1.20 5.02
C ILE A 27 40.48 0.78 5.22
N ASP A 28 41.22 1.51 6.04
CA ASP A 28 42.59 1.17 6.40
C ASP A 28 42.69 0.74 7.89
N ARG A 29 43.89 0.31 8.29
CA ARG A 29 44.14 -0.14 9.66
C ARG A 29 43.85 0.95 10.69
N GLN A 30 44.22 2.18 10.42
CA GLN A 30 44.00 3.29 11.33
C GLN A 30 42.51 3.57 11.55
N MET A 31 41.67 3.39 10.50
CA MET A 31 40.20 3.47 10.64
C MET A 31 39.68 2.33 11.50
N THR A 32 40.12 1.08 11.24
CA THR A 32 39.66 -0.07 12.02
C THR A 32 40.08 -0.02 13.47
N ASP A 33 41.26 0.56 13.79
CA ASP A 33 41.66 0.75 15.17
C ASP A 33 40.75 1.76 15.89
N ARG A 34 40.37 2.89 15.24
CA ARG A 34 39.35 3.80 15.77
C ARG A 34 37.96 3.15 15.91
N PHE A 35 37.58 2.27 14.99
CA PHE A 35 36.31 1.53 15.11
C PHE A 35 36.28 0.65 16.35
N ARG A 36 37.40 -0.06 16.66
CA ARG A 36 37.53 -0.85 17.89
C ARG A 36 37.42 0.00 19.16
N GLU A 37 38.05 1.15 19.14
CA GLU A 37 37.96 2.13 20.27
C GLU A 37 36.53 2.64 20.44
N HIS A 38 35.84 2.97 19.36
CA HIS A 38 34.45 3.44 19.36
C HIS A 38 33.46 2.36 19.84
N THR A 39 33.63 1.14 19.39
CA THR A 39 32.72 0.02 19.71
C THR A 39 32.74 -0.34 21.19
N GLY A 40 33.89 -0.12 21.87
CA GLY A 40 34.03 -0.43 23.28
C GLY A 40 33.85 -1.89 23.60
N THR A 41 33.28 -2.18 24.78
CA THR A 41 32.97 -3.56 25.21
C THR A 41 31.72 -4.05 24.50
N VAL A 42 31.77 -5.30 24.05
CA VAL A 42 30.60 -5.99 23.48
C VAL A 42 29.46 -5.95 24.47
N LEU A 43 28.42 -5.51 23.98
CA LEU A 43 27.13 -5.32 24.52
C LEU A 43 26.51 -6.65 25.07
N ASP A 44 25.45 -7.08 24.54
CA ASP A 44 24.72 -8.26 24.97
C ASP A 44 25.11 -9.49 24.12
N SER A 45 25.79 -10.48 24.75
CA SER A 45 26.24 -11.69 24.03
C SER A 45 25.11 -12.51 23.40
N ARG A 46 23.86 -12.30 23.85
CA ARG A 46 22.69 -12.97 23.25
C ARG A 46 22.52 -12.63 21.78
N PHE A 47 22.93 -11.44 21.34
CA PHE A 47 22.90 -11.06 19.91
C PHE A 47 23.83 -11.89 19.01
N LEU A 48 24.79 -12.63 19.59
CA LEU A 48 25.67 -13.53 18.84
C LEU A 48 25.04 -14.91 18.63
N GLU A 49 24.06 -15.29 19.43
CA GLU A 49 23.54 -16.65 19.51
C GLU A 49 22.04 -16.76 19.20
N GLN A 50 21.31 -15.63 19.20
CA GLN A 50 19.86 -15.59 19.04
C GLN A 50 19.45 -14.56 17.97
N ASP A 51 18.24 -14.68 17.46
CA ASP A 51 17.65 -13.67 16.59
C ASP A 51 17.61 -12.30 17.26
N MET A 52 18.09 -11.28 16.58
CA MET A 52 18.23 -9.94 17.17
C MET A 52 16.88 -9.30 17.52
N TYR A 53 15.82 -9.60 16.81
CA TYR A 53 14.48 -9.09 17.11
C TYR A 53 13.87 -9.79 18.31
N GLU A 54 14.13 -11.09 18.50
CA GLU A 54 13.74 -11.81 19.71
C GLU A 54 14.43 -11.26 20.97
N VAL A 55 15.71 -10.93 20.87
CA VAL A 55 16.48 -10.33 21.97
C VAL A 55 16.05 -8.90 22.26
N ALA A 56 15.72 -8.13 21.20
CA ALA A 56 15.37 -6.72 21.31
C ALA A 56 13.92 -6.47 21.71
N LEU A 57 13.03 -7.47 21.55
CA LEU A 57 11.60 -7.31 21.78
C LEU A 57 11.29 -6.85 23.21
N ASP A 58 10.51 -5.78 23.33
CA ASP A 58 9.96 -5.31 24.60
C ASP A 58 8.72 -6.14 24.97
N ARG A 59 8.92 -7.15 25.82
CA ARG A 59 7.86 -8.08 26.23
C ARG A 59 6.85 -7.45 27.20
N GLU A 60 7.25 -6.42 27.94
CA GLU A 60 6.34 -5.69 28.84
C GLU A 60 5.39 -4.83 28.02
N LEU A 61 5.91 -4.14 27.03
CA LEU A 61 5.10 -3.39 26.05
C LEU A 61 4.11 -4.32 25.34
N VAL A 62 4.58 -5.47 24.83
CA VAL A 62 3.70 -6.46 24.17
C VAL A 62 2.58 -6.92 25.10
N ALA A 63 2.86 -7.19 26.36
CA ALA A 63 1.87 -7.63 27.34
C ALA A 63 0.85 -6.56 27.74
N SER A 64 1.11 -5.29 27.45
CA SER A 64 0.22 -4.16 27.74
C SER A 64 -0.88 -3.93 26.71
N TYR A 65 -0.79 -4.56 25.53
CA TYR A 65 -1.75 -4.37 24.44
C TYR A 65 -3.01 -5.21 24.61
N ASP A 66 -4.14 -4.62 24.22
CA ASP A 66 -5.45 -5.25 24.07
C ASP A 66 -6.17 -4.75 22.81
N THR A 67 -7.36 -5.26 22.54
CA THR A 67 -8.20 -4.89 21.36
C THR A 67 -9.36 -3.98 21.73
N VAL A 68 -9.36 -3.35 22.90
CA VAL A 68 -10.40 -2.42 23.33
C VAL A 68 -10.33 -1.15 22.49
N CYS A 69 -11.48 -0.65 22.06
CA CYS A 69 -11.62 0.56 21.24
C CYS A 69 -12.74 1.43 21.78
N THR A 70 -12.59 2.74 21.67
CA THR A 70 -13.67 3.71 21.92
C THR A 70 -14.77 3.61 20.86
N TYR A 71 -14.35 3.49 19.60
CA TYR A 71 -15.23 3.23 18.46
C TYR A 71 -14.72 2.00 17.70
N ARG A 72 -15.63 1.08 17.41
CA ARG A 72 -15.32 -0.14 16.65
C ARG A 72 -16.49 -0.48 15.74
N VAL A 73 -16.20 -0.63 14.45
CA VAL A 73 -17.13 -1.21 13.50
C VAL A 73 -17.16 -2.72 13.76
N SER A 74 -18.33 -3.23 14.14
CA SER A 74 -18.47 -4.63 14.54
C SER A 74 -18.64 -5.50 13.30
N HIS A 75 -17.68 -6.42 13.09
CA HIS A 75 -17.83 -7.53 12.15
C HIS A 75 -17.06 -8.73 12.68
N ASN A 76 -17.43 -9.94 12.26
CA ASN A 76 -16.96 -11.19 12.86
C ASN A 76 -16.10 -12.02 11.90
N GLN A 77 -15.58 -11.41 10.83
CA GLN A 77 -14.90 -12.15 9.77
C GLN A 77 -13.63 -11.46 9.36
N VAL A 78 -12.60 -12.26 9.14
CA VAL A 78 -11.36 -11.84 8.51
C VAL A 78 -11.10 -12.72 7.30
N THR A 79 -10.46 -12.15 6.29
CA THR A 79 -10.11 -12.83 5.04
C THR A 79 -8.65 -13.24 5.01
N ASP A 80 -8.28 -14.11 4.07
CA ASP A 80 -6.89 -14.55 3.90
C ASP A 80 -6.49 -14.48 2.41
N GLN A 81 -5.59 -13.55 2.10
CA GLN A 81 -5.03 -13.40 0.75
C GLN A 81 -3.94 -14.43 0.42
N MET A 82 -3.54 -15.23 1.41
CA MET A 82 -2.47 -16.21 1.30
C MET A 82 -1.18 -15.63 0.71
N LYS A 83 -0.60 -16.27 -0.32
CA LYS A 83 0.65 -15.86 -0.97
C LYS A 83 0.40 -15.02 -2.23
N SER A 84 -0.53 -14.08 -2.16
CA SER A 84 -0.84 -13.17 -3.27
C SER A 84 -0.69 -11.71 -2.86
N GLY A 85 -0.42 -10.81 -3.81
CA GLY A 85 -0.33 -9.36 -3.58
C GLY A 85 -1.68 -8.65 -3.72
N ARG A 86 -2.79 -9.29 -3.37
CA ARG A 86 -4.15 -8.77 -3.52
C ARG A 86 -4.69 -8.01 -2.31
N CYS A 87 -3.85 -7.64 -1.36
CA CYS A 87 -4.26 -6.91 -0.15
C CYS A 87 -5.18 -5.71 -0.45
N TRP A 88 -4.87 -4.96 -1.51
CA TRP A 88 -5.67 -3.82 -1.96
C TRP A 88 -7.11 -4.19 -2.34
N LEU A 89 -7.30 -5.34 -2.99
CA LEU A 89 -8.62 -5.84 -3.38
C LEU A 89 -9.37 -6.41 -2.17
N PHE A 90 -8.69 -7.21 -1.34
CA PHE A 90 -9.25 -7.73 -0.10
C PHE A 90 -9.74 -6.61 0.81
N SER A 91 -8.90 -5.61 1.08
CA SER A 91 -9.26 -4.49 1.96
C SER A 91 -10.45 -3.68 1.43
N THR A 92 -10.51 -3.43 0.11
CA THR A 92 -11.64 -2.73 -0.49
C THR A 92 -12.91 -3.54 -0.38
N LEU A 93 -12.88 -4.84 -0.75
CA LEU A 93 -14.05 -5.71 -0.67
C LEU A 93 -14.51 -5.97 0.77
N ASN A 94 -13.58 -5.99 1.75
CA ASN A 94 -13.93 -6.16 3.16
C ASN A 94 -14.72 -4.96 3.71
N ILE A 95 -14.37 -3.74 3.29
CA ILE A 95 -15.14 -2.53 3.66
C ILE A 95 -16.58 -2.62 3.10
N LEU A 96 -16.71 -2.94 1.82
CA LEU A 96 -18.01 -3.06 1.16
C LEU A 96 -18.83 -4.25 1.68
N ARG A 97 -18.18 -5.34 2.02
CA ARG A 97 -18.78 -6.52 2.63
C ARG A 97 -19.42 -6.19 3.99
N GLU A 98 -18.71 -5.44 4.81
CA GLU A 98 -19.19 -5.08 6.15
C GLU A 98 -20.50 -4.29 6.06
N GLU A 99 -20.59 -3.33 5.16
CA GLU A 99 -21.80 -2.55 4.93
C GLU A 99 -22.98 -3.44 4.49
N MET A 100 -22.75 -4.37 3.57
CA MET A 100 -23.74 -5.33 3.11
C MET A 100 -24.21 -6.25 4.25
N ILE A 101 -23.29 -6.80 5.04
CA ILE A 101 -23.62 -7.67 6.19
C ILE A 101 -24.52 -6.93 7.17
N ARG A 102 -24.18 -5.68 7.47
CA ARG A 102 -24.95 -4.85 8.41
C ARG A 102 -26.32 -4.47 7.85
N GLU A 103 -26.41 -4.08 6.57
CA GLU A 103 -27.67 -3.64 5.95
C GLU A 103 -28.69 -4.78 5.87
N TYR A 104 -28.24 -5.99 5.61
CA TYR A 104 -29.09 -7.16 5.40
C TYR A 104 -29.12 -8.14 6.60
N ASP A 105 -28.53 -7.77 7.75
CA ASP A 105 -28.41 -8.59 8.98
C ASP A 105 -27.85 -10.00 8.67
N MET A 106 -26.81 -10.08 7.85
CA MET A 106 -26.23 -11.34 7.38
C MET A 106 -25.26 -11.95 8.42
N GLY A 107 -25.19 -13.29 8.49
CA GLY A 107 -24.22 -13.98 9.33
C GLY A 107 -22.82 -14.04 8.73
N HIS A 108 -22.71 -14.49 7.49
CA HIS A 108 -21.44 -14.63 6.77
C HIS A 108 -21.62 -14.28 5.31
N PHE A 109 -20.70 -13.49 4.79
CA PHE A 109 -20.63 -13.17 3.37
C PHE A 109 -19.20 -12.78 2.98
N GLU A 110 -18.77 -13.18 1.79
CA GLU A 110 -17.58 -12.69 1.13
C GLU A 110 -17.85 -12.44 -0.36
N PHE A 111 -17.29 -11.33 -0.87
CA PHE A 111 -17.15 -11.13 -2.31
C PHE A 111 -16.00 -11.99 -2.86
N SER A 112 -16.10 -12.43 -4.11
CA SER A 112 -15.03 -13.16 -4.78
C SER A 112 -13.85 -12.26 -5.15
N GLN A 113 -12.74 -12.47 -4.50
CA GLN A 113 -11.47 -11.82 -4.85
C GLN A 113 -10.87 -12.45 -6.12
N THR A 114 -11.20 -13.71 -6.42
CA THR A 114 -10.79 -14.40 -7.66
C THR A 114 -11.40 -13.74 -8.88
N HIS A 115 -12.68 -13.33 -8.81
CA HIS A 115 -13.36 -12.59 -9.88
C HIS A 115 -12.63 -11.24 -10.17
N GLY A 116 -12.39 -10.46 -9.13
CA GLY A 116 -11.67 -9.17 -9.27
C GLY A 116 -10.25 -9.37 -9.80
N MET A 117 -9.53 -10.39 -9.32
CA MET A 117 -8.18 -10.73 -9.78
C MET A 117 -8.15 -11.11 -11.27
N PHE A 118 -9.13 -11.89 -11.75
CA PHE A 118 -9.21 -12.28 -13.16
C PHE A 118 -9.23 -11.05 -14.07
N TRP A 119 -10.14 -10.14 -13.80
CA TRP A 119 -10.30 -8.93 -14.59
C TRP A 119 -9.16 -7.95 -14.44
N ASP A 120 -8.62 -7.79 -13.24
CA ASP A 120 -7.45 -6.93 -13.00
C ASP A 120 -6.22 -7.38 -13.79
N ILE A 121 -5.93 -8.69 -13.84
CA ILE A 121 -4.81 -9.22 -14.62
C ILE A 121 -5.04 -8.99 -16.12
N LEU A 122 -6.24 -9.21 -16.62
CA LEU A 122 -6.58 -9.00 -18.03
C LEU A 122 -6.47 -7.52 -18.42
N GLU A 123 -6.99 -6.62 -17.61
CA GLU A 123 -6.95 -5.17 -17.83
C GLU A 123 -5.52 -4.62 -17.76
N LYS A 124 -4.75 -5.02 -16.76
CA LYS A 124 -3.33 -4.66 -16.69
C LYS A 124 -2.53 -5.19 -17.88
N SER A 125 -2.94 -6.34 -18.41
CA SER A 125 -2.33 -6.88 -19.64
C SER A 125 -2.67 -6.01 -20.84
N ASN A 126 -3.93 -5.60 -21.00
CA ASN A 126 -4.35 -4.64 -22.03
C ASN A 126 -3.59 -3.32 -21.91
N ARG A 127 -3.52 -2.74 -20.71
CA ARG A 127 -2.77 -1.51 -20.46
C ARG A 127 -1.28 -1.66 -20.83
N PHE A 128 -0.64 -2.78 -20.50
CA PHE A 128 0.74 -3.02 -20.88
C PHE A 128 0.92 -3.02 -22.40
N LEU A 129 0.04 -3.72 -23.13
CA LEU A 129 0.11 -3.81 -24.60
C LEU A 129 -0.12 -2.43 -25.24
N GLU A 130 -1.09 -1.65 -24.77
CA GLU A 130 -1.34 -0.28 -25.23
C GLU A 130 -0.12 0.62 -24.96
N ASN A 131 0.44 0.58 -23.76
CA ASN A 131 1.65 1.34 -23.45
C ASN A 131 2.84 0.95 -24.34
N VAL A 132 2.98 -0.34 -24.67
CA VAL A 132 4.00 -0.77 -25.63
C VAL A 132 3.76 -0.21 -27.01
N ILE A 133 2.51 -0.19 -27.48
CA ILE A 133 2.12 0.43 -28.76
C ILE A 133 2.45 1.91 -28.77
N ASP A 134 2.11 2.65 -27.72
CA ASP A 134 2.36 4.09 -27.60
C ASP A 134 3.86 4.42 -27.60
N TYR A 135 4.65 3.60 -26.95
CA TYR A 135 6.10 3.83 -26.79
C TYR A 135 6.99 3.01 -27.73
N ARG A 136 6.41 2.25 -28.70
CA ARG A 136 7.17 1.34 -29.57
C ARG A 136 8.26 2.00 -30.40
N LYS A 137 8.09 3.28 -30.74
CA LYS A 137 9.09 4.03 -31.53
C LYS A 137 10.27 4.55 -30.71
N LYS A 138 10.17 4.54 -29.38
CA LYS A 138 11.29 4.87 -28.50
C LYS A 138 12.27 3.70 -28.41
N PRO A 139 13.58 3.97 -28.22
CA PRO A 139 14.58 2.91 -28.01
C PRO A 139 14.16 1.94 -26.90
N ILE A 140 14.56 0.66 -27.00
CA ILE A 140 14.18 -0.36 -26.00
C ILE A 140 14.76 -0.06 -24.61
N ASP A 141 15.93 0.58 -24.54
CA ASP A 141 16.63 1.00 -23.33
C ASP A 141 16.11 2.35 -22.77
N ALA A 142 15.21 3.04 -23.49
CA ALA A 142 14.55 4.23 -22.93
C ALA A 142 13.88 3.87 -21.60
N ARG A 143 14.02 4.75 -20.58
CA ARG A 143 13.56 4.49 -19.21
C ARG A 143 12.13 3.95 -19.13
N ILE A 144 11.21 4.48 -19.97
CA ILE A 144 9.82 4.02 -20.00
C ILE A 144 9.69 2.57 -20.49
N ASN A 145 10.40 2.21 -21.57
CA ASN A 145 10.39 0.84 -22.09
C ASN A 145 11.06 -0.13 -21.11
N ALA A 146 12.21 0.26 -20.54
CA ALA A 146 12.87 -0.53 -19.51
C ALA A 146 11.94 -0.77 -18.29
N TRP A 147 11.17 0.23 -17.87
CA TRP A 147 10.18 0.09 -16.81
C TRP A 147 9.06 -0.88 -17.19
N LEU A 148 8.45 -0.72 -18.38
CA LEU A 148 7.39 -1.59 -18.90
C LEU A 148 7.83 -3.07 -18.95
N PHE A 149 8.98 -3.34 -19.56
CA PHE A 149 9.44 -4.72 -19.77
C PHE A 149 10.04 -5.37 -18.51
N ARG A 150 10.50 -4.59 -17.52
CA ARG A 150 11.02 -5.14 -16.26
C ARG A 150 9.92 -5.86 -15.50
N LYS A 151 8.76 -5.23 -15.34
CA LYS A 151 7.58 -5.81 -14.67
C LYS A 151 6.31 -5.43 -15.45
N PRO A 152 5.96 -6.18 -16.51
CA PRO A 152 4.82 -5.87 -17.37
C PRO A 152 3.53 -5.63 -16.59
N ILE A 153 3.24 -6.52 -15.64
CA ILE A 153 2.14 -6.39 -14.68
C ILE A 153 2.58 -6.82 -13.28
N GLY A 154 1.89 -6.32 -12.26
CA GLY A 154 1.97 -6.76 -10.86
C GLY A 154 0.60 -7.19 -10.37
N ASP A 155 0.57 -7.95 -9.29
CA ASP A 155 -0.66 -8.32 -8.57
C ASP A 155 -1.07 -7.30 -7.51
N GLY A 156 -0.19 -6.36 -7.17
CA GLY A 156 -0.51 -5.21 -6.30
C GLY A 156 -1.38 -4.16 -6.99
N GLY A 157 -2.04 -3.33 -6.21
CA GLY A 157 -2.89 -2.23 -6.65
C GLY A 157 -3.19 -1.25 -5.52
N HIS A 158 -4.24 -0.47 -5.68
CA HIS A 158 -4.75 0.48 -4.71
C HIS A 158 -6.28 0.59 -4.83
N PHE A 159 -6.93 1.34 -3.92
CA PHE A 159 -8.38 1.46 -3.88
C PHE A 159 -9.00 1.80 -5.24
N ALA A 160 -8.48 2.80 -5.97
CA ALA A 160 -9.02 3.16 -7.29
C ALA A 160 -8.92 2.02 -8.31
N ASN A 161 -7.93 1.14 -8.23
CA ASN A 161 -7.89 -0.05 -9.11
C ASN A 161 -9.02 -1.03 -8.77
N ALA A 162 -9.36 -1.22 -7.49
CA ALA A 162 -10.51 -2.03 -7.09
C ALA A 162 -11.82 -1.39 -7.55
N ALA A 163 -11.98 -0.08 -7.34
CA ALA A 163 -13.13 0.67 -7.81
C ALA A 163 -13.36 0.48 -9.33
N HIS A 164 -12.33 0.67 -10.15
CA HIS A 164 -12.44 0.48 -11.60
C HIS A 164 -12.89 -0.93 -12.00
N ILE A 165 -12.34 -1.98 -11.34
CA ILE A 165 -12.74 -3.37 -11.63
C ILE A 165 -14.19 -3.63 -11.19
N ILE A 166 -14.57 -3.17 -10.02
CA ILE A 166 -15.92 -3.32 -9.47
C ILE A 166 -16.95 -2.58 -10.34
N GLU A 167 -16.65 -1.34 -10.74
CA GLU A 167 -17.53 -0.54 -11.59
C GLU A 167 -17.69 -1.16 -12.98
N LYS A 168 -16.62 -1.65 -13.58
CA LYS A 168 -16.65 -2.18 -14.95
C LYS A 168 -17.20 -3.60 -15.03
N TYR A 169 -16.84 -4.48 -14.11
CA TYR A 169 -17.12 -5.91 -14.20
C TYR A 169 -18.09 -6.40 -13.14
N GLY A 170 -18.52 -5.56 -12.22
CA GLY A 170 -19.35 -5.95 -11.10
C GLY A 170 -18.61 -6.80 -10.07
N VAL A 171 -19.37 -7.43 -9.20
CA VAL A 171 -18.90 -8.37 -8.18
C VAL A 171 -19.77 -9.61 -8.12
N VAL A 172 -19.23 -10.67 -7.57
CA VAL A 172 -19.98 -11.92 -7.32
C VAL A 172 -19.66 -12.44 -5.91
N PRO A 173 -20.55 -13.24 -5.30
CA PRO A 173 -20.25 -13.97 -4.07
C PRO A 173 -19.06 -14.92 -4.24
N GLN A 174 -18.33 -15.17 -3.17
CA GLN A 174 -17.15 -16.04 -3.19
C GLN A 174 -17.50 -17.48 -3.61
N GLU A 175 -18.66 -18.02 -3.21
CA GLU A 175 -19.10 -19.35 -3.61
C GLU A 175 -19.37 -19.51 -5.12
N ILE A 176 -19.63 -18.41 -5.82
CA ILE A 176 -19.87 -18.42 -7.28
C ILE A 176 -18.55 -18.50 -8.07
N MET A 177 -17.52 -17.80 -7.61
CA MET A 177 -16.17 -17.89 -8.17
C MET A 177 -15.14 -17.98 -7.02
N PRO A 178 -14.97 -19.17 -6.45
CA PRO A 178 -14.15 -19.36 -5.25
C PRO A 178 -12.66 -19.26 -5.50
N GLU A 179 -11.91 -19.12 -4.43
CA GLU A 179 -10.44 -19.19 -4.46
C GLU A 179 -9.98 -20.52 -5.08
N ARG A 180 -8.93 -20.44 -5.90
CA ARG A 180 -8.28 -21.57 -6.58
C ARG A 180 -6.80 -21.62 -6.18
N PHE A 181 -6.14 -22.73 -6.43
CA PHE A 181 -4.70 -22.86 -6.11
C PHE A 181 -3.88 -21.68 -6.67
N SER A 182 -4.14 -21.28 -7.93
CA SER A 182 -3.41 -20.19 -8.60
C SER A 182 -3.85 -18.78 -8.13
N SER A 183 -4.95 -18.62 -7.40
CA SER A 183 -5.28 -17.36 -6.73
C SER A 183 -4.66 -17.29 -5.32
N LEU A 184 -4.59 -18.41 -4.61
CA LEU A 184 -3.96 -18.50 -3.29
C LEU A 184 -2.42 -18.37 -3.34
N ASP A 185 -1.78 -18.95 -4.37
CA ASP A 185 -0.35 -18.75 -4.68
C ASP A 185 -0.19 -18.37 -6.15
N ASN A 186 -0.21 -17.09 -6.44
CA ASN A 186 -0.28 -16.58 -7.82
C ASN A 186 1.08 -16.43 -8.52
N LYS A 187 2.17 -16.81 -7.87
CA LYS A 187 3.54 -16.60 -8.38
C LYS A 187 3.74 -17.16 -9.79
N TRP A 188 3.32 -18.40 -10.02
CA TRP A 188 3.53 -19.06 -11.32
C TRP A 188 2.58 -18.52 -12.39
N LEU A 189 1.32 -18.25 -12.05
CA LEU A 189 0.37 -17.62 -12.95
C LEU A 189 0.89 -16.25 -13.42
N MET A 190 1.30 -15.39 -12.49
CA MET A 190 1.85 -14.07 -12.81
C MET A 190 3.12 -14.14 -13.66
N ASN A 191 3.99 -15.13 -13.43
CA ASN A 191 5.18 -15.32 -14.25
C ASN A 191 4.82 -15.75 -15.68
N LEU A 192 3.88 -16.66 -15.85
CA LEU A 192 3.41 -17.11 -17.16
C LEU A 192 2.82 -15.93 -17.96
N VAL A 193 1.93 -15.16 -17.36
CA VAL A 193 1.32 -13.97 -17.99
C VAL A 193 2.40 -12.95 -18.36
N ARG A 194 3.35 -12.63 -17.45
CA ARG A 194 4.47 -11.71 -17.75
C ARG A 194 5.34 -12.18 -18.90
N THR A 195 5.59 -13.49 -19.02
CA THR A 195 6.37 -14.06 -20.13
C THR A 195 5.62 -13.90 -21.44
N SER A 196 4.32 -14.21 -21.47
CA SER A 196 3.46 -13.98 -22.63
C SER A 196 3.45 -12.52 -23.06
N LEU A 197 3.26 -11.61 -22.11
CA LEU A 197 3.25 -10.16 -22.36
C LEU A 197 4.57 -9.65 -22.93
N ARG A 198 5.71 -10.12 -22.42
CA ARG A 198 7.01 -9.73 -23.00
C ARG A 198 7.16 -10.19 -24.45
N ARG A 199 6.75 -11.42 -24.75
CA ARG A 199 6.77 -11.97 -26.11
C ARG A 199 5.91 -11.14 -27.06
N TYR A 200 4.66 -10.83 -26.67
CA TYR A 200 3.77 -10.01 -27.48
C TYR A 200 4.21 -8.56 -27.53
N GLY A 201 4.75 -8.03 -26.46
CA GLY A 201 5.33 -6.68 -26.43
C GLY A 201 6.45 -6.50 -27.44
N LEU A 202 7.35 -7.48 -27.60
CA LEU A 202 8.38 -7.43 -28.66
C LEU A 202 7.74 -7.50 -30.06
N LYS A 203 6.77 -8.41 -30.28
CA LYS A 203 6.04 -8.47 -31.56
C LYS A 203 5.40 -7.13 -31.93
N LEU A 204 4.74 -6.47 -30.98
CA LEU A 204 4.11 -5.16 -31.20
C LEU A 204 5.13 -4.07 -31.53
N ARG A 205 6.32 -4.12 -30.95
CA ARG A 205 7.38 -3.15 -31.26
C ARG A 205 7.87 -3.26 -32.71
N ASP A 206 7.94 -4.49 -33.22
CA ASP A 206 8.47 -4.80 -34.56
C ASP A 206 7.38 -4.78 -35.65
N ALA A 207 6.10 -4.72 -35.26
CA ALA A 207 4.97 -4.85 -36.17
C ALA A 207 4.68 -3.57 -36.99
N ASP A 208 4.08 -3.77 -38.16
CA ASP A 208 3.45 -2.70 -38.92
C ASP A 208 2.21 -2.18 -38.19
N ALA A 209 1.87 -0.89 -38.45
CA ALA A 209 0.74 -0.24 -37.80
C ALA A 209 -0.60 -0.98 -38.04
N LYS A 210 -0.78 -1.57 -39.21
CA LYS A 210 -2.01 -2.31 -39.59
C LYS A 210 -2.21 -3.60 -38.79
N ASP A 211 -1.16 -4.19 -38.25
CA ASP A 211 -1.17 -5.50 -37.55
C ASP A 211 -1.27 -5.35 -36.02
N LEU A 212 -1.14 -4.14 -35.48
CA LEU A 212 -1.09 -3.90 -34.04
C LEU A 212 -2.33 -4.40 -33.32
N GLN A 213 -3.52 -4.12 -33.86
CA GLN A 213 -4.78 -4.52 -33.23
C GLN A 213 -4.93 -6.04 -33.19
N SER A 214 -4.65 -6.75 -34.28
CA SER A 214 -4.78 -8.21 -34.35
C SER A 214 -3.77 -8.92 -33.43
N ILE A 215 -2.54 -8.39 -33.32
CA ILE A 215 -1.54 -8.91 -32.39
C ILE A 215 -1.99 -8.70 -30.94
N LYS A 216 -2.53 -7.53 -30.60
CA LYS A 216 -3.07 -7.23 -29.27
C LYS A 216 -4.22 -8.15 -28.92
N GLU A 217 -5.21 -8.32 -29.80
CA GLU A 217 -6.37 -9.20 -29.57
C GLU A 217 -5.95 -10.66 -29.40
N THR A 218 -4.99 -11.14 -30.19
CA THR A 218 -4.41 -12.48 -30.02
C THR A 218 -3.73 -12.61 -28.66
N ALA A 219 -2.95 -11.61 -28.24
CA ALA A 219 -2.29 -11.60 -26.94
C ALA A 219 -3.29 -11.67 -25.79
N LEU A 220 -4.36 -10.88 -25.84
CA LEU A 220 -5.40 -10.86 -24.81
C LEU A 220 -6.20 -12.16 -24.79
N SER A 221 -6.48 -12.76 -25.95
CA SER A 221 -7.14 -14.08 -26.05
C SER A 221 -6.29 -15.18 -25.41
N ASP A 222 -4.98 -15.21 -25.68
CA ASP A 222 -4.06 -16.16 -25.06
C ASP A 222 -4.02 -15.97 -23.52
N ILE A 223 -3.97 -14.71 -23.04
CA ILE A 223 -3.96 -14.40 -21.61
C ILE A 223 -5.30 -14.79 -20.98
N TYR A 224 -6.43 -14.48 -21.61
CA TYR A 224 -7.75 -14.90 -21.15
C TYR A 224 -7.82 -16.43 -21.00
N SER A 225 -7.31 -17.17 -21.97
CA SER A 225 -7.22 -18.64 -21.91
C SER A 225 -6.37 -19.11 -20.72
N ILE A 226 -5.21 -18.49 -20.48
CA ILE A 226 -4.37 -18.79 -19.31
C ILE A 226 -5.14 -18.54 -18.01
N LEU A 227 -5.87 -17.43 -17.91
CA LEU A 227 -6.64 -17.09 -16.72
C LEU A 227 -7.78 -18.08 -16.47
N VAL A 228 -8.53 -18.45 -17.52
CA VAL A 228 -9.62 -19.44 -17.43
C VAL A 228 -9.10 -20.79 -16.92
N HIS A 229 -7.97 -21.29 -17.45
CA HIS A 229 -7.41 -22.57 -17.02
C HIS A 229 -6.93 -22.57 -15.56
N ASN A 230 -6.64 -21.40 -14.98
CA ASN A 230 -6.10 -21.27 -13.63
C ASN A 230 -7.14 -20.81 -12.60
N LEU A 231 -8.08 -19.96 -12.99
CA LEU A 231 -9.03 -19.31 -12.10
C LEU A 231 -10.49 -19.71 -12.35
N GLY A 232 -10.78 -20.32 -13.51
CA GLY A 232 -12.15 -20.62 -13.97
C GLY A 232 -12.71 -19.50 -14.84
N HIS A 233 -13.85 -19.78 -15.48
CA HIS A 233 -14.59 -18.78 -16.25
C HIS A 233 -15.27 -17.77 -15.30
N PRO A 234 -15.11 -16.46 -15.49
CA PRO A 234 -15.95 -15.49 -14.82
C PRO A 234 -17.43 -15.75 -15.18
N PRO A 235 -18.34 -15.77 -14.21
CA PRO A 235 -19.75 -15.99 -14.47
C PRO A 235 -20.35 -14.80 -15.22
N THR A 236 -21.22 -15.07 -16.19
CA THR A 236 -22.04 -14.05 -16.85
C THR A 236 -23.38 -13.86 -16.16
N GLU A 237 -23.88 -14.93 -15.55
CA GLU A 237 -25.12 -15.00 -14.80
C GLU A 237 -24.99 -16.08 -13.73
N PHE A 238 -25.65 -15.90 -12.57
CA PHE A 238 -25.68 -16.88 -11.48
C PHE A 238 -26.92 -16.70 -10.62
N GLU A 239 -27.40 -17.80 -10.04
CA GLU A 239 -28.44 -17.77 -9.01
C GLU A 239 -27.81 -17.63 -7.63
N TRP A 240 -28.36 -16.77 -6.79
CA TRP A 240 -27.87 -16.57 -5.43
C TRP A 240 -29.02 -16.27 -4.47
N SER A 241 -28.88 -16.78 -3.23
CA SER A 241 -29.85 -16.60 -2.15
C SER A 241 -29.29 -15.70 -1.05
N LEU A 242 -29.95 -14.57 -0.84
CA LEU A 242 -29.72 -13.73 0.33
C LEU A 242 -30.24 -14.47 1.58
N LYS A 243 -29.41 -14.56 2.62
CA LYS A 243 -29.72 -15.23 3.89
C LYS A 243 -29.46 -14.26 5.05
N ASP A 244 -30.33 -14.33 6.07
CA ASP A 244 -30.10 -13.66 7.34
C ASP A 244 -28.99 -14.33 8.18
N LYS A 245 -28.71 -13.79 9.37
CA LYS A 245 -27.69 -14.30 10.28
C LYS A 245 -28.02 -15.69 10.88
N GLU A 246 -29.29 -16.06 10.90
CA GLU A 246 -29.77 -17.39 11.30
C GLU A 246 -29.68 -18.41 10.15
N GLY A 247 -29.37 -17.98 8.90
CA GLY A 247 -29.29 -18.80 7.72
C GLY A 247 -30.62 -18.97 6.97
N ASN A 248 -31.69 -18.29 7.36
CA ASN A 248 -32.96 -18.33 6.65
C ASN A 248 -32.85 -17.58 5.32
N VAL A 249 -33.44 -18.17 4.26
CA VAL A 249 -33.45 -17.54 2.94
C VAL A 249 -34.47 -16.40 2.94
N ILE A 250 -33.99 -15.19 2.70
CA ILE A 250 -34.80 -13.97 2.52
C ILE A 250 -35.33 -13.89 1.09
N SER A 251 -34.45 -14.11 0.12
CA SER A 251 -34.77 -14.07 -1.29
C SER A 251 -33.79 -14.90 -2.13
N THR A 252 -34.27 -15.44 -3.27
CA THR A 252 -33.39 -16.07 -4.27
C THR A 252 -33.67 -15.41 -5.62
N LYS A 253 -32.60 -14.95 -6.27
CA LYS A 253 -32.66 -14.26 -7.56
C LYS A 253 -31.53 -14.71 -8.49
N THR A 254 -31.74 -14.51 -9.77
CA THR A 254 -30.70 -14.61 -10.77
C THR A 254 -30.06 -13.23 -10.98
N TYR A 255 -28.74 -13.20 -10.97
CA TYR A 255 -27.95 -11.98 -11.10
C TYR A 255 -26.94 -12.10 -12.23
N THR A 256 -26.66 -10.98 -12.88
CA THR A 256 -25.36 -10.76 -13.52
C THR A 256 -24.41 -10.14 -12.48
N PRO A 257 -23.07 -10.19 -12.66
CA PRO A 257 -22.15 -9.51 -11.74
C PRO A 257 -22.46 -8.02 -11.55
N GLN A 258 -22.93 -7.35 -12.61
CA GLN A 258 -23.31 -5.94 -12.58
C GLN A 258 -24.62 -5.69 -11.81
N SER A 259 -25.65 -6.50 -12.01
CA SER A 259 -26.91 -6.34 -11.27
C SER A 259 -26.72 -6.68 -9.78
N PHE A 260 -25.83 -7.63 -9.46
CA PHE A 260 -25.45 -7.92 -8.08
C PHE A 260 -24.73 -6.74 -7.44
N ARG A 261 -23.75 -6.14 -8.13
CA ARG A 261 -23.08 -4.91 -7.68
C ARG A 261 -24.09 -3.78 -7.44
N GLN A 262 -25.02 -3.54 -8.36
CA GLN A 262 -26.00 -2.47 -8.25
C GLN A 262 -26.98 -2.65 -7.08
N GLU A 263 -27.36 -3.90 -6.75
CA GLU A 263 -28.24 -4.17 -5.62
C GLU A 263 -27.52 -4.03 -4.26
N PHE A 264 -26.27 -4.50 -4.15
CA PHE A 264 -25.60 -4.65 -2.86
C PHE A 264 -24.48 -3.66 -2.56
N ILE A 265 -23.94 -2.96 -3.54
CA ILE A 265 -22.97 -1.89 -3.34
C ILE A 265 -23.63 -0.57 -3.69
N LYS A 266 -23.97 0.21 -2.65
CA LYS A 266 -24.73 1.46 -2.79
C LYS A 266 -23.88 2.65 -3.21
N HIS A 267 -22.56 2.55 -3.06
CA HIS A 267 -21.62 3.62 -3.36
C HIS A 267 -21.28 3.71 -4.84
N ASP A 268 -21.13 4.93 -5.32
CA ASP A 268 -20.32 5.26 -6.49
C ASP A 268 -18.85 5.30 -6.04
N LEU A 269 -18.12 4.22 -6.31
CA LEU A 269 -16.76 4.05 -5.76
C LEU A 269 -15.76 5.09 -6.29
N GLU A 270 -16.05 5.73 -7.42
CA GLU A 270 -15.20 6.80 -7.97
C GLU A 270 -15.49 8.16 -7.32
N ASN A 271 -16.74 8.46 -6.96
CA ASN A 271 -17.16 9.77 -6.52
C ASN A 271 -17.43 9.87 -5.01
N ASP A 272 -17.86 8.78 -4.38
CA ASP A 272 -18.18 8.76 -2.94
C ASP A 272 -16.94 8.57 -2.06
N TYR A 273 -15.80 8.19 -2.61
CA TYR A 273 -14.54 8.03 -1.90
C TYR A 273 -13.48 9.04 -2.34
N VAL A 274 -12.68 9.48 -1.39
CA VAL A 274 -11.56 10.40 -1.64
C VAL A 274 -10.26 9.76 -1.20
N ILE A 275 -9.26 9.85 -2.06
CA ILE A 275 -7.92 9.30 -1.80
C ILE A 275 -6.99 10.41 -1.35
N PHE A 276 -6.40 10.21 -0.19
CA PHE A 276 -5.37 11.05 0.39
C PHE A 276 -4.03 10.33 0.45
N MET A 277 -2.99 11.10 0.64
CA MET A 277 -1.65 10.61 0.90
C MET A 277 -0.96 11.48 1.94
N ASN A 278 -0.11 10.88 2.76
CA ASN A 278 0.83 11.59 3.60
C ASN A 278 2.26 11.38 3.09
N ASP A 279 2.74 12.32 2.31
CA ASP A 279 4.10 12.33 1.78
C ASP A 279 4.77 13.69 2.10
N PRO A 280 5.56 13.78 3.17
CA PRO A 280 6.21 15.02 3.57
C PRO A 280 7.31 15.48 2.61
N THR A 281 7.74 14.64 1.65
CA THR A 281 8.71 15.04 0.62
C THR A 281 8.08 15.96 -0.44
N LYS A 282 6.77 16.16 -0.39
CA LYS A 282 5.98 16.95 -1.34
C LYS A 282 5.09 17.97 -0.62
N PRO A 283 4.85 19.13 -1.22
CA PRO A 283 3.93 20.11 -0.65
C PRO A 283 2.57 19.50 -0.29
N TYR A 284 2.10 19.78 0.92
CA TYR A 284 0.74 19.46 1.35
C TYR A 284 -0.30 20.36 0.67
N TYR A 285 -1.56 19.94 0.72
CA TYR A 285 -2.72 20.61 0.14
C TYR A 285 -2.59 20.82 -1.37
N ARG A 286 -1.98 19.82 -2.04
CA ARG A 286 -1.81 19.74 -3.50
C ARG A 286 -2.32 18.42 -4.02
N MET A 287 -3.02 18.49 -5.17
CA MET A 287 -3.41 17.31 -5.94
C MET A 287 -2.22 16.78 -6.74
N TYR A 288 -2.09 15.48 -6.74
CA TYR A 288 -1.09 14.74 -7.53
C TYR A 288 -1.77 13.63 -8.33
N ARG A 289 -1.20 13.31 -9.49
CA ARG A 289 -1.57 12.18 -10.34
C ARG A 289 -0.34 11.37 -10.69
N VAL A 290 -0.41 10.06 -10.58
CA VAL A 290 0.70 9.16 -10.91
C VAL A 290 0.51 8.59 -12.30
N GLU A 291 1.42 8.89 -13.24
CA GLU A 291 1.36 8.35 -14.61
C GLU A 291 1.37 6.82 -14.64
N ASN A 292 0.56 6.23 -15.51
CA ASN A 292 0.46 4.77 -15.72
C ASN A 292 0.08 3.96 -14.47
N SER A 293 -0.67 4.53 -13.54
CA SER A 293 -1.10 3.86 -12.31
C SER A 293 -2.47 3.18 -12.42
N ARG A 294 -3.28 3.52 -13.42
CA ARG A 294 -4.56 2.85 -13.71
C ARG A 294 -4.36 1.38 -14.07
N ASN A 295 -5.33 0.54 -13.82
CA ASN A 295 -5.39 -0.82 -14.34
C ASN A 295 -6.15 -0.90 -15.66
N CYS A 296 -7.35 -0.35 -15.73
CA CYS A 296 -8.14 -0.24 -16.96
C CYS A 296 -7.73 0.98 -17.78
N TYR A 297 -7.54 0.81 -19.07
CA TYR A 297 -6.96 1.85 -19.94
C TYR A 297 -7.87 3.08 -20.11
N GLU A 298 -9.17 2.89 -20.11
CA GLU A 298 -10.20 3.92 -20.25
C GLU A 298 -10.40 4.80 -19.02
N TYR A 299 -9.99 4.33 -17.83
CA TYR A 299 -10.11 5.10 -16.60
C TYR A 299 -8.94 6.04 -16.37
N ALA A 300 -9.13 7.00 -15.48
CA ALA A 300 -8.09 7.95 -15.12
C ALA A 300 -6.96 7.28 -14.31
N ASP A 301 -5.76 7.83 -14.47
CA ASP A 301 -4.66 7.49 -13.57
C ASP A 301 -4.99 7.94 -12.14
N TRP A 302 -4.55 7.18 -11.15
CA TRP A 302 -4.75 7.46 -9.73
C TRP A 302 -4.34 8.89 -9.36
N THR A 303 -5.27 9.58 -8.70
CA THR A 303 -5.07 10.92 -8.14
C THR A 303 -5.26 10.90 -6.63
N PHE A 304 -4.59 11.81 -5.93
CA PHE A 304 -4.73 11.97 -4.48
C PHE A 304 -4.46 13.41 -4.06
N LEU A 305 -5.04 13.81 -2.92
CA LEU A 305 -4.68 15.03 -2.22
C LEU A 305 -3.63 14.70 -1.15
N ASN A 306 -2.46 15.35 -1.21
CA ASN A 306 -1.43 15.21 -0.18
C ASN A 306 -1.77 16.09 1.03
N VAL A 307 -1.86 15.49 2.23
CA VAL A 307 -2.25 16.19 3.46
C VAL A 307 -1.36 15.80 4.64
N PRO A 308 -1.26 16.67 5.68
CA PRO A 308 -0.65 16.30 6.95
C PRO A 308 -1.37 15.15 7.64
N MET A 309 -0.68 14.43 8.53
CA MET A 309 -1.27 13.31 9.27
C MET A 309 -2.46 13.73 10.14
N ASP A 310 -2.45 14.91 10.73
CA ASP A 310 -3.56 15.38 11.58
C ASP A 310 -4.90 15.45 10.83
N ASP A 311 -4.89 15.85 9.56
CA ASP A 311 -6.11 15.81 8.73
C ASP A 311 -6.57 14.35 8.50
N ILE A 312 -5.65 13.41 8.26
CA ILE A 312 -5.95 11.98 8.09
C ILE A 312 -6.54 11.39 9.38
N LEU A 313 -5.90 11.65 10.52
CA LEU A 313 -6.37 11.15 11.82
C LEU A 313 -7.76 11.67 12.13
N THR A 314 -8.03 12.95 11.86
CA THR A 314 -9.36 13.56 12.06
C THR A 314 -10.43 12.85 11.21
N MET A 315 -10.17 12.66 9.92
CA MET A 315 -11.09 11.96 9.01
C MET A 315 -11.30 10.50 9.42
N GLY A 316 -10.21 9.80 9.83
CA GLY A 316 -10.26 8.41 10.27
C GLY A 316 -11.09 8.23 11.54
N VAL A 317 -10.91 9.08 12.54
CA VAL A 317 -11.73 9.05 13.78
C VAL A 317 -13.19 9.31 13.46
N GLU A 318 -13.48 10.31 12.62
CA GLU A 318 -14.88 10.64 12.25
C GLU A 318 -15.55 9.51 11.45
N SER A 319 -14.82 8.82 10.57
CA SER A 319 -15.30 7.63 9.85
C SER A 319 -15.74 6.53 10.83
N LEU A 320 -14.84 6.11 11.74
CA LEU A 320 -15.13 5.04 12.70
C LEU A 320 -16.22 5.40 13.70
N LYS A 321 -16.27 6.65 14.14
CA LYS A 321 -17.34 7.18 14.99
C LYS A 321 -18.72 7.07 14.33
N ASN A 322 -18.78 7.18 13.01
CA ASN A 322 -19.97 6.99 12.21
C ASN A 322 -20.15 5.55 11.68
N ASN A 323 -19.49 4.59 12.31
CA ASN A 323 -19.58 3.16 12.01
C ASN A 323 -19.22 2.83 10.55
N SER A 324 -18.22 3.50 9.99
CA SER A 324 -17.70 3.29 8.65
C SER A 324 -16.21 2.95 8.71
N MET A 325 -15.84 1.80 8.12
CA MET A 325 -14.44 1.40 7.93
C MET A 325 -13.76 2.26 6.86
N PHE A 326 -12.45 2.32 6.88
CA PHE A 326 -11.70 2.98 5.83
C PHE A 326 -10.47 2.18 5.37
N TYR A 327 -10.08 2.42 4.13
CA TYR A 327 -8.90 1.81 3.52
C TYR A 327 -7.67 2.65 3.81
N PHE A 328 -6.56 2.00 4.16
CA PHE A 328 -5.26 2.66 4.16
C PHE A 328 -4.15 1.71 3.68
N SER A 329 -2.99 2.26 3.35
CA SER A 329 -1.78 1.47 3.10
C SER A 329 -0.58 2.06 3.80
N ALA A 330 0.31 1.18 4.26
CA ALA A 330 1.47 1.52 5.06
C ALA A 330 2.66 0.61 4.71
N ASP A 331 3.83 0.91 5.24
CA ASP A 331 4.93 -0.04 5.30
C ASP A 331 4.78 -0.96 6.52
N THR A 332 4.11 -2.08 6.30
CA THR A 332 3.79 -3.03 7.38
C THR A 332 4.93 -3.99 7.70
N ASP A 333 6.04 -3.92 6.98
CA ASP A 333 7.24 -4.73 7.30
C ASP A 333 8.05 -4.08 8.44
N ALA A 334 7.78 -2.79 8.74
CA ALA A 334 8.50 -2.02 9.72
C ALA A 334 7.91 -2.14 11.14
N SER A 335 8.76 -2.34 12.14
CA SER A 335 8.41 -2.31 13.59
C SER A 335 7.12 -3.06 13.92
N MET A 336 7.07 -4.35 13.58
CA MET A 336 5.91 -5.20 13.80
C MET A 336 6.25 -6.50 14.52
N LEU A 337 5.32 -6.97 15.35
CA LEU A 337 5.28 -8.33 15.85
C LEU A 337 4.14 -9.09 15.17
N MET A 338 4.43 -9.74 14.04
CA MET A 338 3.41 -10.30 13.14
C MET A 338 2.50 -11.33 13.83
N MET A 339 3.07 -12.30 14.55
CA MET A 339 2.28 -13.34 15.24
C MET A 339 1.50 -12.78 16.43
N GLY A 340 2.03 -11.76 17.10
CA GLY A 340 1.34 -11.04 18.19
C GLY A 340 0.32 -10.02 17.70
N GLY A 341 0.36 -9.66 16.41
CA GLY A 341 -0.57 -8.68 15.84
C GLY A 341 -0.38 -7.27 16.39
N ILE A 342 0.86 -6.83 16.61
CA ILE A 342 1.19 -5.52 17.15
C ILE A 342 2.08 -4.75 16.18
N TYR A 343 1.74 -3.49 15.96
CA TYR A 343 2.53 -2.51 15.23
C TYR A 343 2.83 -1.32 16.14
N ASP A 344 4.09 -1.20 16.58
CA ASP A 344 4.54 -0.11 17.44
C ASP A 344 6.01 0.23 17.14
N VAL A 345 6.32 1.51 17.08
CA VAL A 345 7.69 2.02 16.86
C VAL A 345 8.66 1.64 18.00
N ALA A 346 8.14 1.39 19.18
CA ALA A 346 8.90 1.06 20.39
C ALA A 346 9.14 -0.43 20.60
N LEU A 347 8.63 -1.32 19.73
CA LEU A 347 8.77 -2.80 19.91
C LEU A 347 10.23 -3.25 20.03
N TYR A 348 11.14 -2.60 19.28
CA TYR A 348 12.52 -3.00 19.14
C TYR A 348 13.44 -1.79 19.23
N ASP A 349 13.99 -1.50 20.40
CA ASP A 349 14.93 -0.37 20.59
C ASP A 349 16.35 -0.77 20.15
N LEU A 350 16.52 -1.07 18.87
CA LEU A 350 17.80 -1.51 18.31
C LEU A 350 18.86 -0.41 18.40
N GLY A 351 18.51 0.84 18.16
CA GLY A 351 19.44 1.97 18.22
C GLY A 351 20.11 2.06 19.59
N LYS A 352 19.31 2.02 20.66
CA LYS A 352 19.82 2.06 22.03
C LYS A 352 20.64 0.82 22.37
N ARG A 353 20.19 -0.36 21.94
CA ARG A 353 20.87 -1.63 22.22
C ARG A 353 22.23 -1.74 21.56
N TYR A 354 22.38 -1.20 20.35
CA TYR A 354 23.67 -1.18 19.63
C TYR A 354 24.48 0.09 19.87
N GLY A 355 23.94 1.08 20.58
CA GLY A 355 24.62 2.37 20.80
C GLY A 355 24.79 3.18 19.51
N VAL A 356 23.88 3.03 18.55
CA VAL A 356 23.91 3.74 17.27
C VAL A 356 22.62 4.53 17.07
N SER A 357 22.71 5.70 16.44
CA SER A 357 21.49 6.44 16.05
C SER A 357 20.91 5.86 14.79
N LEU A 358 19.64 5.42 14.87
CA LEU A 358 18.83 4.96 13.74
C LEU A 358 17.64 5.89 13.47
N ASP A 359 17.55 7.00 14.20
CA ASP A 359 16.43 7.92 14.12
C ASP A 359 16.39 8.61 12.76
N MET A 360 15.26 8.51 12.09
CA MET A 360 14.96 9.20 10.85
C MET A 360 13.54 9.75 10.89
N THR A 361 13.37 10.95 10.36
CA THR A 361 12.04 11.50 10.07
C THR A 361 11.41 10.73 8.91
N LYS A 362 10.09 10.75 8.80
CA LYS A 362 9.37 10.14 7.67
C LYS A 362 9.87 10.66 6.31
N GLU A 363 10.21 11.96 6.22
CA GLU A 363 10.80 12.54 5.02
C GLU A 363 12.14 11.88 4.66
N GLU A 364 13.02 11.73 5.64
CA GLU A 364 14.31 11.07 5.46
C GLU A 364 14.16 9.60 5.07
N MET A 365 13.26 8.87 5.71
CA MET A 365 12.98 7.47 5.38
C MET A 365 12.45 7.31 3.94
N ILE A 366 11.57 8.20 3.47
CA ILE A 366 11.09 8.17 2.08
C ILE A 366 12.23 8.51 1.11
N ARG A 367 13.04 9.52 1.41
CA ARG A 367 14.15 9.95 0.54
C ARG A 367 15.27 8.93 0.45
N SER A 368 15.51 8.19 1.52
CA SER A 368 16.51 7.11 1.57
C SER A 368 15.98 5.78 1.01
N LEU A 369 14.68 5.67 0.71
CA LEU A 369 13.99 4.43 0.30
C LEU A 369 13.93 3.39 1.43
N GLU A 370 14.02 3.82 2.69
CA GLU A 370 13.88 2.99 3.87
C GLU A 370 12.45 2.45 4.01
N ILE A 371 11.46 3.29 3.69
CA ILE A 371 10.04 2.92 3.75
C ILE A 371 9.34 3.05 2.39
N LYS A 372 8.33 2.23 2.20
CA LYS A 372 7.49 2.17 0.99
C LYS A 372 6.04 1.83 1.34
N SER A 373 5.10 2.16 0.46
CA SER A 373 3.72 1.68 0.59
C SER A 373 3.66 0.20 0.16
N ALA A 374 3.71 -0.72 1.13
CA ALA A 374 3.87 -2.15 0.88
C ALA A 374 2.55 -2.94 0.97
N HIS A 375 1.67 -2.59 1.91
CA HIS A 375 0.47 -3.37 2.22
C HIS A 375 -0.75 -2.49 2.44
N ALA A 376 -1.90 -2.95 2.00
CA ALA A 376 -3.19 -2.30 2.17
C ALA A 376 -4.05 -3.07 3.16
N ILE A 377 -4.75 -2.34 4.02
CA ILE A 377 -5.49 -2.91 5.15
C ILE A 377 -6.76 -2.08 5.39
N ALA A 378 -7.76 -2.67 6.08
CA ALA A 378 -8.99 -1.99 6.47
C ALA A 378 -8.95 -1.63 7.96
N MET A 379 -9.20 -0.36 8.27
CA MET A 379 -9.29 0.14 9.65
C MET A 379 -10.69 -0.11 10.20
N THR A 380 -10.78 -0.72 11.37
CA THR A 380 -12.05 -1.14 11.97
C THR A 380 -12.33 -0.52 13.33
N GLY A 381 -11.33 0.04 14.01
CA GLY A 381 -11.53 0.61 15.32
C GLY A 381 -10.45 1.59 15.75
N VAL A 382 -10.78 2.42 16.72
CA VAL A 382 -9.88 3.40 17.33
C VAL A 382 -10.14 3.52 18.83
N GLU A 383 -9.09 3.59 19.62
CA GLU A 383 -9.13 4.02 21.01
C GLU A 383 -8.71 5.49 21.11
N LEU A 384 -9.46 6.28 21.88
CA LEU A 384 -9.20 7.68 22.13
C LEU A 384 -8.79 7.88 23.59
N ASP A 385 -7.89 8.83 23.83
CA ASP A 385 -7.58 9.31 25.18
C ASP A 385 -8.70 10.23 25.72
N ALA A 386 -8.50 10.75 26.94
CA ALA A 386 -9.45 11.64 27.60
C ALA A 386 -9.68 12.97 26.84
N ASP A 387 -8.71 13.39 26.02
CA ASP A 387 -8.80 14.59 25.18
C ASP A 387 -9.42 14.31 23.80
N GLY A 388 -9.83 13.06 23.53
CA GLY A 388 -10.40 12.62 22.26
C GLY A 388 -9.39 12.41 21.15
N LYS A 389 -8.09 12.27 21.47
CA LYS A 389 -7.03 11.98 20.50
C LYS A 389 -6.81 10.48 20.35
N PRO A 390 -6.52 10.00 19.12
CA PRO A 390 -6.27 8.57 18.92
C PRO A 390 -4.95 8.13 19.56
N VAL A 391 -4.99 7.02 20.29
CA VAL A 391 -3.83 6.38 20.94
C VAL A 391 -3.46 5.07 20.27
N LYS A 392 -4.47 4.28 19.89
CA LYS A 392 -4.26 3.04 19.12
C LYS A 392 -5.43 2.78 18.17
N TRP A 393 -5.19 1.93 17.19
CA TRP A 393 -6.11 1.57 16.13
C TRP A 393 -6.25 0.06 16.05
N LEU A 394 -7.45 -0.42 15.72
CA LEU A 394 -7.72 -1.83 15.44
C LEU A 394 -7.93 -2.00 13.94
N VAL A 395 -7.27 -2.99 13.37
CA VAL A 395 -7.18 -3.20 11.93
C VAL A 395 -7.58 -4.63 11.57
N GLU A 396 -8.43 -4.80 10.57
CA GLU A 396 -8.63 -6.10 9.94
C GLU A 396 -7.53 -6.35 8.93
N ASN A 397 -6.70 -7.38 9.18
CA ASN A 397 -5.68 -7.79 8.23
C ASN A 397 -6.19 -8.95 7.37
N SER A 398 -5.67 -9.07 6.14
CA SER A 398 -6.00 -10.15 5.21
C SER A 398 -5.02 -11.32 5.28
N PHE A 399 -4.68 -11.78 6.50
CA PHE A 399 -3.75 -12.89 6.76
C PHE A 399 -4.39 -14.04 7.53
N GLY A 400 -5.73 -14.13 7.52
CA GLY A 400 -6.49 -15.16 8.22
C GLY A 400 -6.46 -15.00 9.74
N LYS A 401 -7.17 -15.89 10.44
CA LYS A 401 -7.36 -15.83 11.90
C LYS A 401 -6.14 -16.25 12.73
N VAL A 402 -5.14 -16.87 12.12
CA VAL A 402 -4.00 -17.46 12.85
C VAL A 402 -3.04 -16.39 13.38
N ARG A 403 -3.08 -15.18 12.84
CA ARG A 403 -2.17 -14.09 13.20
C ARG A 403 -2.90 -13.02 14.02
N GLY A 404 -2.20 -12.46 15.00
CA GLY A 404 -2.76 -11.43 15.88
C GLY A 404 -3.92 -11.95 16.75
N TRP A 405 -4.89 -11.09 17.00
CA TRP A 405 -6.12 -11.41 17.73
C TRP A 405 -7.22 -11.84 16.75
N ASP A 406 -7.31 -13.15 16.46
CA ASP A 406 -8.26 -13.71 15.49
C ASP A 406 -8.23 -13.01 14.11
N GLY A 407 -7.04 -12.62 13.66
CA GLY A 407 -6.83 -11.94 12.38
C GLY A 407 -6.84 -10.41 12.45
N TYR A 408 -7.16 -9.85 13.61
CA TYR A 408 -7.03 -8.42 13.86
C TYR A 408 -5.63 -8.07 14.37
N VAL A 409 -5.20 -6.86 14.08
CA VAL A 409 -3.95 -6.32 14.59
C VAL A 409 -4.18 -4.98 15.25
N VAL A 410 -3.41 -4.72 16.30
CA VAL A 410 -3.41 -3.44 17.01
C VAL A 410 -2.24 -2.62 16.53
N MET A 411 -2.50 -1.35 16.26
CA MET A 411 -1.54 -0.42 15.69
C MET A 411 -1.46 0.83 16.54
N GLN A 412 -0.31 1.10 17.09
CA GLN A 412 -0.06 2.29 17.90
C GLN A 412 -0.09 3.55 17.02
N ASN A 413 -0.61 4.66 17.54
CA ASN A 413 -0.86 5.87 16.75
C ASN A 413 0.41 6.48 16.13
N GLU A 414 1.54 6.49 16.85
CA GLU A 414 2.81 7.00 16.32
C GLU A 414 3.36 6.09 15.20
N TRP A 415 3.11 4.78 15.29
CA TRP A 415 3.42 3.86 14.20
C TRP A 415 2.61 4.24 12.94
N LEU A 416 1.30 4.44 13.08
CA LEU A 416 0.44 4.84 11.96
C LEU A 416 0.93 6.16 11.33
N LYS A 417 1.26 7.17 12.15
CA LYS A 417 1.79 8.46 11.66
C LYS A 417 3.10 8.31 10.89
N THR A 418 3.95 7.39 11.33
CA THR A 418 5.26 7.15 10.74
C THR A 418 5.15 6.42 9.40
N TYR A 419 4.36 5.34 9.33
CA TYR A 419 4.40 4.40 8.22
C TYR A 419 3.21 4.46 7.27
N LEU A 420 2.11 5.17 7.58
CA LEU A 420 0.99 5.34 6.66
C LEU A 420 1.39 6.16 5.43
N PHE A 421 1.00 5.69 4.26
CA PHE A 421 1.12 6.41 2.99
C PHE A 421 -0.23 6.83 2.44
N ARG A 422 -1.09 5.88 2.10
CA ARG A 422 -2.38 6.11 1.44
C ARG A 422 -3.51 5.97 2.44
N PHE A 423 -4.51 6.81 2.28
CA PHE A 423 -5.72 6.80 3.08
C PHE A 423 -6.89 7.07 2.15
N THR A 424 -7.94 6.25 2.24
CA THR A 424 -9.15 6.42 1.42
C THR A 424 -10.35 6.35 2.33
N VAL A 425 -11.19 7.35 2.26
CA VAL A 425 -12.35 7.53 3.13
C VAL A 425 -13.53 8.05 2.32
N GLU A 426 -14.76 7.80 2.79
CA GLU A 426 -15.96 8.36 2.19
C GLU A 426 -15.91 9.89 2.19
N ARG A 427 -16.34 10.50 1.09
CA ARG A 427 -16.35 11.97 0.87
C ARG A 427 -17.09 12.74 1.97
N ARG A 428 -18.12 12.13 2.57
CA ARG A 428 -18.91 12.77 3.65
C ARG A 428 -18.10 13.04 4.93
N PHE A 429 -16.96 12.36 5.12
CA PHE A 429 -16.06 12.58 6.27
C PHE A 429 -14.91 13.53 5.94
N VAL A 430 -14.86 14.06 4.72
CA VAL A 430 -13.82 15.02 4.32
C VAL A 430 -14.19 16.40 4.82
N PRO A 431 -13.31 17.07 5.61
CA PRO A 431 -13.56 18.44 6.07
C PRO A 431 -13.82 19.40 4.90
N GLU A 432 -14.79 20.30 5.06
CA GLU A 432 -15.21 21.28 4.04
C GLU A 432 -14.02 22.08 3.47
N LYS A 433 -13.03 22.43 4.31
CA LYS A 433 -11.82 23.15 3.91
C LYS A 433 -11.00 22.42 2.84
N LEU A 434 -11.10 21.07 2.74
CA LEU A 434 -10.36 20.24 1.80
C LEU A 434 -11.10 20.03 0.47
N LEU A 435 -12.43 20.08 0.46
CA LEU A 435 -13.25 19.80 -0.72
C LEU A 435 -12.89 20.67 -1.95
N PRO A 436 -12.67 22.00 -1.85
CA PRO A 436 -12.27 22.80 -3.01
C PRO A 436 -10.88 22.47 -3.56
N LEU A 437 -10.06 21.79 -2.76
CA LEU A 437 -8.70 21.37 -3.19
C LEU A 437 -8.75 20.18 -4.14
N LEU A 438 -9.77 19.33 -4.04
CA LEU A 438 -9.96 18.14 -4.87
C LEU A 438 -10.20 18.49 -6.34
N GLU A 439 -10.78 19.67 -6.61
CA GLU A 439 -11.06 20.16 -7.97
C GLU A 439 -9.83 20.79 -8.65
N ARG A 440 -8.71 20.90 -7.95
CA ARG A 440 -7.49 21.51 -8.51
C ARG A 440 -6.79 20.58 -9.46
N LYS A 441 -6.25 21.14 -10.54
CA LYS A 441 -5.44 20.40 -11.51
C LYS A 441 -4.26 19.70 -10.82
N PRO A 442 -4.14 18.35 -10.93
CA PRO A 442 -3.09 17.61 -10.27
C PRO A 442 -1.71 17.85 -10.90
N ARG A 443 -0.68 17.83 -10.07
CA ARG A 443 0.72 17.74 -10.51
C ARG A 443 1.01 16.29 -10.91
N VAL A 444 1.63 16.11 -12.08
CA VAL A 444 1.93 14.78 -12.59
C VAL A 444 3.23 14.26 -12.02
N LEU A 445 3.16 13.09 -11.43
CA LEU A 445 4.30 12.31 -10.93
C LEU A 445 4.63 11.20 -11.91
N LYS A 446 5.91 10.96 -12.11
CA LYS A 446 6.36 9.91 -13.01
C LYS A 446 6.13 8.52 -12.39
N THR A 447 5.84 7.55 -13.23
CA THR A 447 5.66 6.12 -12.90
C THR A 447 6.75 5.55 -11.97
N TRP A 448 7.97 6.04 -12.09
CA TRP A 448 9.11 5.60 -11.29
C TRP A 448 9.41 6.46 -10.06
N ASN A 449 8.41 7.21 -9.58
CA ASN A 449 8.53 7.91 -8.32
C ASN A 449 8.66 6.86 -7.19
N PRO A 450 9.60 6.99 -6.25
CA PRO A 450 9.90 5.95 -5.27
C PRO A 450 8.78 5.66 -4.26
N THR A 451 7.83 6.55 -4.12
CA THR A 451 6.69 6.40 -3.19
C THR A 451 5.51 5.60 -3.78
N TYR A 452 5.62 5.11 -5.03
CA TYR A 452 4.47 4.47 -5.73
C TYR A 452 4.83 3.15 -6.39
#